data_69c97a87241b4fe403c20f18a0afb9c1
#
_entry.id   69c97a87241b4fe403c20f18a0afb9c1
#
_cell.length_a   1.000
_cell.length_b   1.000
_cell.length_c   1.000
_cell.angle_alpha   90.00
_cell.angle_beta   90.00
_cell.angle_gamma   90.00
#
_symmetry.space_group_name_H-M   'P 1'
#
loop_
_entity.id
_entity.type
_entity.pdbx_description
1 polymer ?
#
loop_
_entity_poly.entity_id
_entity_poly.type
_entity_poly.pdbx_seq_one_letter_code
_entity_poly.pdbx_strand_id
1 'polypeptide(L)'
;MKTRNFDALSSSAQFVLRSTLSVVVLLVVVVFSNTSSAQIAKKTSPSGTDSALVSRGQYIVEDVAMCGTCHTPRTTTGELDRTRWLAGAPVPYQPSRPTADWPTIVPRIAGLPPASNAGMITLLTTGIWITGKQLKDPMPKFHMTVADAEAVLAYLKSLTPGR
;
A
#
# COMPACT_ATOMS: atom_id res chain seq x y z
N MET A 1 66.14 -61.82 -19.28
CA MET A 1 64.91 -61.43 -18.59
C MET A 1 64.55 -60.03 -19.11
N LYS A 2 63.40 -59.90 -19.73
CA LYS A 2 62.98 -58.74 -20.50
C LYS A 2 61.85 -58.08 -19.76
N THR A 3 62.14 -56.98 -19.06
CA THR A 3 61.15 -56.14 -18.38
C THR A 3 60.52 -55.17 -19.41
N ARG A 4 59.22 -55.29 -19.62
CA ARG A 4 58.45 -54.45 -20.54
C ARG A 4 58.06 -53.18 -19.75
N ASN A 5 58.42 -52.02 -20.28
CA ASN A 5 57.95 -50.70 -19.80
C ASN A 5 56.42 -50.55 -20.06
N PHE A 6 55.65 -50.47 -18.97
CA PHE A 6 54.23 -50.24 -19.00
C PHE A 6 53.83 -48.79 -18.75
N ASP A 7 54.79 -47.86 -18.69
CA ASP A 7 54.54 -46.52 -18.22
C ASP A 7 54.13 -45.47 -19.31
N ALA A 8 54.08 -45.90 -20.59
CA ALA A 8 53.90 -44.93 -21.66
C ALA A 8 52.41 -44.68 -22.07
N LEU A 9 51.46 -45.50 -21.58
CA LEU A 9 50.07 -45.42 -21.97
C LEU A 9 49.16 -44.66 -20.98
N SER A 10 49.68 -44.30 -19.82
CA SER A 10 48.90 -43.64 -18.76
C SER A 10 48.76 -42.12 -18.94
N SER A 11 49.72 -41.48 -19.59
CA SER A 11 49.79 -39.98 -19.64
C SER A 11 48.78 -39.39 -20.62
N SER A 12 48.56 -40.05 -21.79
CA SER A 12 47.63 -39.52 -22.81
C SER A 12 46.17 -39.70 -22.41
N ALA A 13 45.82 -40.82 -21.76
CA ALA A 13 44.47 -41.07 -21.27
C ALA A 13 44.05 -40.11 -20.15
N GLN A 14 44.96 -39.77 -19.28
CA GLN A 14 44.71 -38.78 -18.20
C GLN A 14 44.54 -37.35 -18.73
N PHE A 15 45.20 -37.00 -19.83
CA PHE A 15 45.12 -35.68 -20.41
C PHE A 15 43.77 -35.48 -21.11
N VAL A 16 43.26 -36.45 -21.82
CA VAL A 16 41.95 -36.41 -22.50
C VAL A 16 40.82 -36.39 -21.45
N LEU A 17 40.92 -37.20 -20.38
CA LEU A 17 39.90 -37.26 -19.34
C LEU A 17 39.82 -35.93 -18.55
N ARG A 18 40.93 -35.27 -18.29
CA ARG A 18 40.97 -33.95 -17.61
C ARG A 18 40.42 -32.86 -18.51
N SER A 19 40.70 -32.90 -19.81
CA SER A 19 40.21 -31.91 -20.77
C SER A 19 38.68 -31.98 -20.92
N THR A 20 38.12 -33.18 -21.04
CA THR A 20 36.65 -33.39 -21.16
C THR A 20 35.91 -33.01 -19.88
N LEU A 21 36.45 -33.30 -18.71
CA LEU A 21 35.84 -32.90 -17.42
C LEU A 21 35.82 -31.39 -17.26
N SER A 22 36.88 -30.67 -17.65
CA SER A 22 36.92 -29.21 -17.61
C SER A 22 35.91 -28.54 -18.53
N VAL A 23 35.68 -29.09 -19.74
CA VAL A 23 34.69 -28.54 -20.67
C VAL A 23 33.28 -28.78 -20.18
N VAL A 24 32.98 -29.95 -19.58
CA VAL A 24 31.66 -30.24 -19.03
C VAL A 24 31.35 -29.35 -17.83
N VAL A 25 32.32 -29.10 -16.93
CA VAL A 25 32.13 -28.20 -15.79
C VAL A 25 31.90 -26.75 -16.25
N LEU A 26 32.61 -26.31 -17.30
CA LEU A 26 32.42 -24.98 -17.86
C LEU A 26 31.05 -24.78 -18.51
N LEU A 27 30.57 -25.82 -19.25
CA LEU A 27 29.23 -25.82 -19.85
C LEU A 27 28.12 -25.83 -18.79
N VAL A 28 28.27 -26.60 -17.72
CA VAL A 28 27.30 -26.62 -16.60
C VAL A 28 27.23 -25.25 -15.90
N VAL A 29 28.36 -24.61 -15.66
CA VAL A 29 28.40 -23.26 -15.05
C VAL A 29 27.72 -22.21 -15.93
N VAL A 30 27.90 -22.28 -17.26
CA VAL A 30 27.26 -21.35 -18.19
C VAL A 30 25.74 -21.55 -18.26
N VAL A 31 25.27 -22.79 -18.17
CA VAL A 31 23.83 -23.09 -18.17
C VAL A 31 23.16 -22.60 -16.88
N PHE A 32 23.82 -22.73 -15.73
CA PHE A 32 23.28 -22.23 -14.45
C PHE A 32 23.31 -20.68 -14.34
N SER A 33 24.19 -20.01 -15.06
CA SER A 33 24.28 -18.53 -15.04
C SER A 33 23.15 -17.83 -15.82
N ASN A 34 22.46 -18.52 -16.71
CA ASN A 34 21.41 -17.95 -17.56
C ASN A 34 20.00 -18.07 -16.99
N THR A 35 19.81 -18.71 -15.83
CA THR A 35 18.48 -18.86 -15.22
C THR A 35 18.10 -17.73 -14.26
N SER A 36 18.97 -16.72 -14.07
CA SER A 36 18.74 -15.64 -13.09
C SER A 36 18.17 -14.33 -13.65
N SER A 37 17.76 -14.27 -14.91
CA SER A 37 17.29 -13.00 -15.51
C SER A 37 15.84 -13.00 -15.99
N ALA A 38 15.02 -13.95 -15.59
CA ALA A 38 13.58 -13.93 -15.82
C ALA A 38 12.80 -13.65 -14.53
N GLN A 39 13.21 -12.67 -13.78
CA GLN A 39 12.35 -12.00 -12.80
C GLN A 39 11.51 -10.99 -13.60
N ILE A 40 10.59 -11.57 -14.33
CA ILE A 40 9.41 -10.96 -14.88
C ILE A 40 8.88 -9.92 -13.90
N ALA A 41 8.63 -8.72 -14.40
CA ALA A 41 7.75 -7.75 -13.79
C ALA A 41 6.41 -8.45 -13.52
N LYS A 42 6.29 -9.10 -12.37
CA LYS A 42 5.06 -9.64 -11.85
C LYS A 42 4.16 -8.44 -11.65
N LYS A 43 3.22 -8.24 -12.57
CA LYS A 43 2.09 -7.34 -12.37
C LYS A 43 1.55 -7.69 -10.99
N THR A 44 1.88 -6.85 -10.02
CA THR A 44 1.55 -7.06 -8.61
C THR A 44 0.03 -6.99 -8.53
N SER A 45 -0.61 -8.13 -8.49
CA SER A 45 -1.92 -8.20 -7.84
C SER A 45 -1.76 -7.57 -6.47
N PRO A 46 -2.72 -6.80 -5.95
CA PRO A 46 -2.58 -6.18 -4.65
C PRO A 46 -2.12 -7.25 -3.67
N SER A 47 -0.99 -7.02 -3.06
CA SER A 47 -0.37 -7.92 -2.09
C SER A 47 -1.39 -8.15 -0.97
N GLY A 48 -1.43 -9.32 -0.38
CA GLY A 48 -2.30 -9.58 0.77
C GLY A 48 -2.16 -8.54 1.88
N THR A 49 -1.01 -7.89 1.96
CA THR A 49 -0.72 -6.74 2.83
C THR A 49 -1.57 -5.52 2.47
N ASP A 50 -1.73 -5.20 1.18
CA ASP A 50 -2.54 -4.05 0.74
C ASP A 50 -4.03 -4.30 1.06
N SER A 51 -4.51 -5.51 0.85
CA SER A 51 -5.89 -5.89 1.18
C SER A 51 -6.17 -5.82 2.70
N ALA A 52 -5.25 -6.30 3.54
CA ALA A 52 -5.38 -6.21 4.99
C ALA A 52 -5.36 -4.76 5.48
N LEU A 53 -4.51 -3.92 4.88
CA LEU A 53 -4.43 -2.50 5.21
C LEU A 53 -5.74 -1.78 4.85
N VAL A 54 -6.30 -2.04 3.67
CA VAL A 54 -7.58 -1.49 3.23
C VAL A 54 -8.72 -1.94 4.15
N SER A 55 -8.77 -3.23 4.52
CA SER A 55 -9.80 -3.76 5.44
C SER A 55 -9.70 -3.14 6.82
N ARG A 56 -8.49 -2.93 7.34
CA ARG A 56 -8.27 -2.21 8.60
C ARG A 56 -8.76 -0.77 8.51
N GLY A 57 -8.44 -0.08 7.41
CA GLY A 57 -8.90 1.29 7.16
C GLY A 57 -10.41 1.39 7.06
N GLN A 58 -11.05 0.45 6.38
CA GLN A 58 -12.51 0.37 6.30
C GLN A 58 -13.14 0.29 7.69
N TYR A 59 -12.71 -0.63 8.52
CA TYR A 59 -13.19 -0.78 9.88
C TYR A 59 -13.04 0.52 10.69
N ILE A 60 -11.88 1.19 10.58
CA ILE A 60 -11.68 2.45 11.30
C ILE A 60 -12.63 3.55 10.79
N VAL A 61 -12.77 3.70 9.48
CA VAL A 61 -13.58 4.75 8.86
C VAL A 61 -15.08 4.55 9.08
N GLU A 62 -15.55 3.29 8.99
CA GLU A 62 -16.99 2.98 9.05
C GLU A 62 -17.49 2.77 10.47
N ASP A 63 -16.73 2.07 11.32
CA ASP A 63 -17.23 1.56 12.61
C ASP A 63 -16.61 2.27 13.82
N VAL A 64 -15.37 2.77 13.72
CA VAL A 64 -14.67 3.38 14.87
C VAL A 64 -14.78 4.89 14.83
N ALA A 65 -14.27 5.51 13.77
CA ALA A 65 -14.25 6.97 13.62
C ALA A 65 -15.54 7.52 12.98
N MET A 66 -16.36 6.65 12.37
CA MET A 66 -17.66 6.96 11.77
C MET A 66 -17.62 8.17 10.84
N CYS A 67 -16.58 8.28 10.00
CA CYS A 67 -16.35 9.42 9.11
C CYS A 67 -17.54 9.71 8.18
N GLY A 68 -18.25 8.64 7.79
CA GLY A 68 -19.43 8.73 6.95
C GLY A 68 -20.57 9.57 7.53
N THR A 69 -20.68 9.66 8.85
CA THR A 69 -21.75 10.42 9.53
C THR A 69 -21.76 11.90 9.12
N CYS A 70 -20.58 12.49 8.91
CA CYS A 70 -20.41 13.87 8.48
C CYS A 70 -20.05 14.00 6.99
N HIS A 71 -19.22 13.08 6.46
CA HIS A 71 -18.67 13.19 5.11
C HIS A 71 -19.54 12.57 4.01
N THR A 72 -20.72 12.00 4.35
CA THR A 72 -21.65 11.43 3.39
C THR A 72 -22.95 12.25 3.36
N PRO A 73 -23.44 12.61 2.16
CA PRO A 73 -24.75 13.26 2.05
C PRO A 73 -25.87 12.39 2.64
N ARG A 74 -26.97 13.02 2.98
CA ARG A 74 -28.17 12.29 3.41
C ARG A 74 -29.21 12.24 2.28
N THR A 75 -29.99 11.19 2.29
CA THR A 75 -31.17 11.04 1.46
C THR A 75 -32.30 11.97 1.95
N THR A 76 -33.38 12.06 1.21
CA THR A 76 -34.58 12.78 1.62
C THR A 76 -35.24 12.20 2.88
N THR A 77 -34.95 10.95 3.20
CA THR A 77 -35.42 10.28 4.43
C THR A 77 -34.48 10.50 5.63
N GLY A 78 -33.35 11.21 5.42
CA GLY A 78 -32.37 11.52 6.48
C GLY A 78 -31.29 10.45 6.68
N GLU A 79 -31.33 9.32 5.96
CA GLU A 79 -30.31 8.27 6.02
C GLU A 79 -29.06 8.65 5.23
N LEU A 80 -27.92 8.00 5.53
CA LEU A 80 -26.70 8.21 4.75
C LEU A 80 -26.85 7.67 3.32
N ASP A 81 -26.58 8.51 2.34
CA ASP A 81 -26.61 8.12 0.94
C ASP A 81 -25.35 7.29 0.57
N ARG A 82 -25.49 5.98 0.63
CA ARG A 82 -24.40 5.05 0.32
C ARG A 82 -23.92 5.11 -1.12
N THR A 83 -24.72 5.65 -2.05
CA THR A 83 -24.31 5.84 -3.45
C THR A 83 -23.32 7.00 -3.60
N ARG A 84 -23.30 7.92 -2.63
CA ARG A 84 -22.40 9.06 -2.53
C ARG A 84 -21.53 8.97 -1.27
N TRP A 85 -21.09 7.75 -0.95
CA TRP A 85 -20.28 7.48 0.26
C TRP A 85 -19.05 8.36 0.32
N LEU A 86 -18.89 9.10 1.42
CA LEU A 86 -17.77 10.01 1.69
C LEU A 86 -17.54 11.10 0.62
N ALA A 87 -18.57 11.47 -0.13
CA ALA A 87 -18.50 12.45 -1.21
C ALA A 87 -18.49 13.91 -0.73
N GLY A 88 -18.51 14.14 0.57
CA GLY A 88 -18.70 15.46 1.17
C GLY A 88 -20.18 15.80 1.33
N ALA A 89 -20.51 16.65 2.30
CA ALA A 89 -21.90 16.97 2.63
C ALA A 89 -22.01 18.34 3.31
N PRO A 90 -23.20 18.95 3.40
CA PRO A 90 -23.46 19.98 4.38
C PRO A 90 -23.20 19.48 5.80
N VAL A 91 -22.69 20.32 6.67
CA VAL A 91 -22.50 19.97 8.09
C VAL A 91 -23.86 19.60 8.69
N PRO A 92 -24.04 18.40 9.30
CA PRO A 92 -25.36 17.89 9.68
C PRO A 92 -25.94 18.53 10.93
N TYR A 93 -25.22 19.41 11.60
CA TYR A 93 -25.66 20.10 12.83
C TYR A 93 -25.04 21.49 12.97
N GLN A 94 -25.64 22.31 13.78
CA GLN A 94 -25.18 23.65 14.10
C GLN A 94 -24.74 23.72 15.58
N PRO A 95 -23.75 24.55 15.91
CA PRO A 95 -23.40 24.75 17.30
C PRO A 95 -24.52 25.47 18.04
N SER A 96 -24.67 25.20 19.33
CA SER A 96 -25.64 25.91 20.20
C SER A 96 -25.39 27.43 20.30
N ARG A 97 -24.15 27.83 20.04
CA ARG A 97 -23.76 29.25 19.91
C ARG A 97 -23.11 29.42 18.53
N PRO A 98 -23.75 30.14 17.61
CA PRO A 98 -23.19 30.43 16.30
C PRO A 98 -21.83 31.11 16.39
N THR A 99 -20.86 30.65 15.63
CA THR A 99 -19.56 31.27 15.43
C THR A 99 -19.40 31.60 13.95
N ALA A 100 -18.79 32.72 13.62
CA ALA A 100 -18.55 33.14 12.23
C ALA A 100 -17.69 32.10 11.44
N ASP A 101 -16.94 31.30 12.16
CA ASP A 101 -15.98 30.34 11.62
C ASP A 101 -16.52 28.91 11.48
N TRP A 102 -17.82 28.69 11.80
CA TRP A 102 -18.40 27.36 11.71
C TRP A 102 -18.52 26.93 10.25
N PRO A 103 -17.94 25.78 9.87
CA PRO A 103 -18.00 25.32 8.49
C PRO A 103 -19.44 24.94 8.11
N THR A 104 -19.83 25.22 6.89
CA THR A 104 -21.14 24.85 6.34
C THR A 104 -21.06 23.56 5.54
N ILE A 105 -19.87 23.21 5.06
CA ILE A 105 -19.62 22.04 4.20
C ILE A 105 -18.44 21.25 4.77
N VAL A 106 -18.56 19.94 4.79
CA VAL A 106 -17.45 19.01 4.99
C VAL A 106 -16.94 18.51 3.64
N PRO A 107 -15.62 18.39 3.45
CA PRO A 107 -15.05 18.00 2.16
C PRO A 107 -15.31 16.54 1.83
N ARG A 108 -15.22 16.22 0.54
CA ARG A 108 -15.08 14.85 0.07
C ARG A 108 -13.76 14.27 0.54
N ILE A 109 -13.78 13.01 0.98
CA ILE A 109 -12.59 12.26 1.39
C ILE A 109 -12.44 10.93 0.63
N ALA A 110 -13.47 10.48 -0.11
CA ALA A 110 -13.38 9.30 -0.98
C ALA A 110 -12.48 9.57 -2.19
N GLY A 111 -11.61 8.64 -2.51
CA GLY A 111 -10.71 8.64 -3.67
C GLY A 111 -9.48 9.52 -3.47
N LEU A 112 -9.64 10.82 -3.45
CA LEU A 112 -8.57 11.79 -3.24
C LEU A 112 -8.84 12.60 -1.97
N PRO A 113 -8.21 12.26 -0.85
CA PRO A 113 -8.26 13.10 0.35
C PRO A 113 -7.76 14.52 0.06
N PRO A 114 -8.24 15.52 0.82
CA PRO A 114 -8.00 16.95 0.51
C PRO A 114 -6.56 17.43 0.76
N ALA A 115 -5.65 16.54 1.16
CA ALA A 115 -4.24 16.84 1.36
C ALA A 115 -3.34 15.68 0.90
N SER A 116 -2.02 15.91 0.89
CA SER A 116 -1.04 14.85 0.65
C SER A 116 -1.12 13.76 1.72
N ASN A 117 -0.56 12.57 1.43
CA ASN A 117 -0.52 11.47 2.42
C ASN A 117 0.09 11.92 3.75
N ALA A 118 1.23 12.58 3.71
CA ALA A 118 1.89 13.09 4.92
C ALA A 118 1.02 14.07 5.67
N GLY A 119 0.35 15.00 4.97
CA GLY A 119 -0.57 15.95 5.56
C GLY A 119 -1.77 15.27 6.23
N MET A 120 -2.35 14.26 5.59
CA MET A 120 -3.47 13.50 6.16
C MET A 120 -3.03 12.65 7.36
N ILE A 121 -1.86 12.02 7.30
CA ILE A 121 -1.31 11.29 8.46
C ILE A 121 -1.10 12.26 9.63
N THR A 122 -0.48 13.41 9.40
CA THR A 122 -0.32 14.44 10.44
C THR A 122 -1.67 14.86 11.01
N LEU A 123 -2.67 15.12 10.17
CA LEU A 123 -4.02 15.49 10.62
C LEU A 123 -4.63 14.40 11.52
N LEU A 124 -4.60 13.14 11.09
CA LEU A 124 -5.24 12.04 11.81
C LEU A 124 -4.49 11.65 13.09
N THR A 125 -3.19 11.91 13.17
CA THR A 125 -2.38 11.59 14.36
C THR A 125 -2.29 12.73 15.36
N THR A 126 -2.40 13.99 14.92
CA THR A 126 -2.15 15.17 15.79
C THR A 126 -3.29 16.17 15.83
N GLY A 127 -4.23 16.11 14.91
CA GLY A 127 -5.27 17.13 14.73
C GLY A 127 -4.74 18.44 14.11
N ILE A 128 -3.52 18.44 13.55
CA ILE A 128 -2.93 19.62 12.90
C ILE A 128 -3.11 19.56 11.40
N TRP A 129 -3.69 20.60 10.82
CA TRP A 129 -3.83 20.73 9.37
C TRP A 129 -2.49 21.12 8.71
N ILE A 130 -2.38 20.91 7.41
CA ILE A 130 -1.15 21.21 6.63
C ILE A 130 -0.67 22.67 6.72
N THR A 131 -1.54 23.58 7.16
CA THR A 131 -1.18 24.99 7.41
C THR A 131 -0.57 25.23 8.80
N GLY A 132 -0.36 24.18 9.59
CA GLY A 132 0.09 24.28 10.98
C GLY A 132 -0.99 24.69 11.98
N LYS A 133 -2.23 24.91 11.53
CA LYS A 133 -3.35 25.28 12.40
C LYS A 133 -4.05 24.02 12.93
N GLN A 134 -4.54 24.11 14.16
CA GLN A 134 -5.40 23.07 14.70
C GLN A 134 -6.67 22.93 13.87
N LEU A 135 -7.10 21.68 13.72
CA LEU A 135 -8.37 21.35 13.09
C LEU A 135 -9.51 21.99 13.89
N LYS A 136 -10.43 22.63 13.17
CA LYS A 136 -11.60 23.28 13.78
C LYS A 136 -12.75 22.29 13.93
N ASP A 137 -13.58 22.53 14.96
CA ASP A 137 -14.87 21.84 15.06
C ASP A 137 -15.69 22.05 13.76
N PRO A 138 -16.56 21.10 13.41
CA PRO A 138 -17.00 19.92 14.17
C PRO A 138 -16.19 18.64 13.95
N MET A 139 -15.15 18.65 13.13
CA MET A 139 -14.35 17.45 12.93
C MET A 139 -13.58 17.10 14.22
N PRO A 140 -13.73 15.87 14.75
CA PRO A 140 -13.00 15.45 15.95
C PRO A 140 -11.47 15.47 15.71
N LYS A 141 -10.72 15.78 16.75
CA LYS A 141 -9.26 15.64 16.75
C LYS A 141 -8.93 14.19 17.06
N PHE A 142 -8.56 13.47 16.03
CA PHE A 142 -8.12 12.10 16.19
C PHE A 142 -6.67 12.04 16.69
N HIS A 143 -6.35 11.01 17.44
CA HIS A 143 -5.00 10.68 17.91
C HIS A 143 -4.68 9.24 17.49
N MET A 144 -4.81 8.97 16.19
CA MET A 144 -4.54 7.65 15.63
C MET A 144 -3.05 7.33 15.69
N THR A 145 -2.71 6.05 15.71
CA THR A 145 -1.35 5.64 15.39
C THR A 145 -1.04 5.93 13.93
N VAL A 146 0.24 6.04 13.57
CA VAL A 146 0.63 6.23 12.14
C VAL A 146 0.11 5.08 11.29
N ALA A 147 0.20 3.84 11.79
CA ALA A 147 -0.30 2.65 11.08
C ALA A 147 -1.81 2.70 10.83
N ASP A 148 -2.61 3.18 11.79
CA ASP A 148 -4.05 3.34 11.60
C ASP A 148 -4.37 4.48 10.61
N ALA A 149 -3.64 5.58 10.67
CA ALA A 149 -3.80 6.68 9.72
C ALA A 149 -3.44 6.26 8.28
N GLU A 150 -2.40 5.44 8.09
CA GLU A 150 -2.04 4.84 6.81
C GLU A 150 -3.12 3.88 6.31
N ALA A 151 -3.69 3.06 7.18
CA ALA A 151 -4.80 2.18 6.85
C ALA A 151 -6.05 2.97 6.41
N VAL A 152 -6.41 4.02 7.13
CA VAL A 152 -7.48 4.94 6.75
C VAL A 152 -7.24 5.50 5.35
N LEU A 153 -6.04 5.99 5.05
CA LEU A 153 -5.71 6.52 3.73
C LEU A 153 -5.77 5.46 2.63
N ALA A 154 -5.33 4.24 2.90
CA ALA A 154 -5.41 3.14 1.96
C ALA A 154 -6.87 2.84 1.59
N TYR A 155 -7.76 2.79 2.58
CA TYR A 155 -9.20 2.60 2.33
C TYR A 155 -9.81 3.79 1.57
N LEU A 156 -9.59 5.03 2.01
CA LEU A 156 -10.15 6.20 1.32
C LEU A 156 -9.74 6.26 -0.15
N LYS A 157 -8.49 5.91 -0.46
CA LYS A 157 -7.98 5.86 -1.84
C LYS A 157 -8.52 4.70 -2.67
N SER A 158 -8.89 3.59 -2.04
CA SER A 158 -9.50 2.45 -2.73
C SER A 158 -10.92 2.74 -3.19
N LEU A 159 -11.56 3.76 -2.61
CA LEU A 159 -12.93 4.14 -2.97
C LEU A 159 -12.95 4.89 -4.30
N THR A 160 -13.85 4.51 -5.18
CA THR A 160 -14.19 5.32 -6.35
C THR A 160 -15.00 6.53 -5.89
N PRO A 161 -14.62 7.77 -6.23
CA PRO A 161 -15.43 8.92 -5.92
C PRO A 161 -16.84 8.77 -6.53
N GLY A 162 -17.87 8.85 -5.71
CA GLY A 162 -19.25 8.90 -6.20
C GLY A 162 -19.43 10.07 -7.18
N ARG A 163 -20.12 9.82 -8.28
CA ARG A 163 -20.46 10.85 -9.27
C ARG A 163 -21.54 11.76 -8.75
#